data_1c0aa3f2a5d41c5959f32998ca86941a
#
_entry.id   1c0aa3f2a5d41c5959f32998ca86941a
#
_cell.length_a   1.000
_cell.length_b   1.000
_cell.length_c   1.000
_cell.angle_alpha   90.00
_cell.angle_beta   90.00
_cell.angle_gamma   90.00
#
_symmetry.space_group_name_H-M   'P 1'
#
loop_
_entity.id
_entity.type
_entity.pdbx_description
1 polymer ?
#
loop_
_entity_poly.entity_id
_entity_poly.type
_entity_poly.pdbx_seq_one_letter_code
_entity_poly.pdbx_strand_id
1 'polypeptide(L)'
;MAKKALSIRPPQRPGADARGKQVQQDSGRHGPARPAADGAVDWLASLLAGRPRRRSDLRWRQRRSAPHELWLVIVDASASTRRDGALSDAKGFLAQLFDQAYRQRARLALITASGGGPTWHRQGLKASAALQPWLDNLGAGGGTPLLQGLQEARHWLLRRQKGCPGERQRCVVVTDGRLKSFAEVQALSCQTLLVDIEKGAIRLGRANRLAQALGADYVHLQQLPVLG
;
A
#
# COMPACT_ATOMS: atom_id res chain seq x y z
N MET A 1 -22.13 43.92 15.40
CA MET A 1 -20.72 43.51 15.52
C MET A 1 -20.66 41.98 15.37
N ALA A 2 -20.18 41.49 14.24
CA ALA A 2 -20.11 40.03 13.95
C ALA A 2 -18.86 39.44 14.59
N LYS A 3 -19.00 38.47 15.47
CA LYS A 3 -17.88 37.70 16.06
C LYS A 3 -17.25 36.82 14.99
N LYS A 4 -16.01 37.12 14.63
CA LYS A 4 -15.16 36.31 13.75
C LYS A 4 -14.88 34.97 14.43
N ALA A 5 -15.48 33.88 13.96
CA ALA A 5 -15.16 32.56 14.43
C ALA A 5 -13.75 32.20 13.96
N LEU A 6 -12.81 32.04 14.89
CA LEU A 6 -11.47 31.52 14.63
C LEU A 6 -11.59 30.04 14.26
N SER A 7 -11.48 29.75 12.97
CA SER A 7 -11.38 28.39 12.47
C SER A 7 -9.99 27.83 12.84
N ILE A 8 -9.94 27.06 13.92
CA ILE A 8 -8.75 26.28 14.29
C ILE A 8 -8.69 25.12 13.29
N ARG A 9 -7.83 25.23 12.28
CA ARG A 9 -7.48 24.08 11.45
C ARG A 9 -6.82 23.04 12.34
N PRO A 10 -7.33 21.79 12.38
CA PRO A 10 -6.62 20.74 13.09
C PRO A 10 -5.22 20.61 12.47
N PRO A 11 -4.18 20.38 13.28
CA PRO A 11 -2.83 20.20 12.75
C PRO A 11 -2.85 19.03 11.78
N GLN A 12 -2.43 19.26 10.53
CA GLN A 12 -2.25 18.20 9.54
C GLN A 12 -1.22 17.26 10.11
N ARG A 13 -1.67 16.09 10.56
CA ARG A 13 -0.75 15.02 10.94
C ARG A 13 0.06 14.70 9.69
N PRO A 14 1.41 14.69 9.78
CA PRO A 14 2.23 14.36 8.63
C PRO A 14 1.81 12.98 8.12
N GLY A 15 1.27 12.94 6.92
CA GLY A 15 0.94 11.70 6.22
C GLY A 15 2.23 10.91 5.94
N ALA A 16 2.08 9.73 5.39
CA ALA A 16 3.24 8.91 5.01
C ALA A 16 4.17 9.58 3.98
N ASP A 17 3.68 10.63 3.33
CA ASP A 17 4.49 11.47 2.43
C ASP A 17 5.31 12.54 3.15
N ALA A 18 5.10 12.75 4.46
CA ALA A 18 6.01 13.57 5.24
C ALA A 18 7.41 12.97 5.11
N ARG A 19 8.35 13.79 4.62
CA ARG A 19 9.79 13.42 4.62
C ARG A 19 10.14 12.93 6.00
N GLY A 20 10.33 11.62 6.14
CA GLY A 20 10.89 11.06 7.35
C GLY A 20 12.19 11.82 7.58
N LYS A 21 12.35 12.44 8.76
CA LYS A 21 13.69 12.84 9.22
C LYS A 21 14.58 11.68 8.82
N GLN A 22 15.72 11.94 8.18
CA GLN A 22 16.77 10.95 7.96
C GLN A 22 17.16 10.36 9.31
N VAL A 23 16.29 9.51 9.82
CA VAL A 23 16.55 8.71 11.01
C VAL A 23 17.44 7.61 10.49
N GLN A 24 18.65 7.62 10.98
CA GLN A 24 19.62 6.53 10.86
C GLN A 24 18.91 5.20 10.56
N GLN A 25 19.23 4.63 9.42
CA GLN A 25 18.53 3.51 8.76
C GLN A 25 18.43 2.22 9.58
N ASP A 26 18.86 2.22 10.84
CA ASP A 26 19.00 1.03 11.67
C ASP A 26 18.19 0.99 12.98
N SER A 27 17.38 1.99 13.32
CA SER A 27 16.63 2.03 14.58
C SER A 27 15.16 1.63 14.44
N GLY A 28 14.86 0.37 14.24
CA GLY A 28 13.50 -0.16 14.22
C GLY A 28 13.13 -0.94 15.47
N ARG A 29 11.86 -0.83 15.91
CA ARG A 29 11.35 -1.50 17.10
C ARG A 29 11.06 -3.00 16.96
N HIS A 30 11.20 -3.60 15.78
CA HIS A 30 10.63 -4.93 15.48
C HIS A 30 11.61 -5.98 14.94
N GLY A 31 12.90 -5.65 14.73
CA GLY A 31 13.92 -6.61 14.30
C GLY A 31 14.67 -7.26 15.48
N PRO A 32 15.48 -8.32 15.22
CA PRO A 32 16.35 -8.91 16.24
C PRO A 32 17.33 -7.86 16.77
N ALA A 33 17.49 -7.85 18.08
CA ALA A 33 18.45 -6.96 18.74
C ALA A 33 19.87 -7.41 18.45
N ARG A 34 20.78 -6.47 18.18
CA ARG A 34 22.23 -6.72 18.03
C ARG A 34 22.99 -5.77 18.94
N PRO A 35 24.15 -6.17 19.48
CA PRO A 35 25.03 -5.26 20.19
C PRO A 35 25.40 -4.07 19.31
N ALA A 36 25.38 -2.85 19.85
CA ALA A 36 25.70 -1.63 19.14
C ALA A 36 26.46 -0.65 20.05
N ALA A 37 27.04 0.39 19.46
CA ALA A 37 27.70 1.45 20.20
C ALA A 37 26.71 2.48 20.79
N ASP A 38 25.49 2.55 20.21
CA ASP A 38 24.42 3.44 20.63
C ASP A 38 23.04 2.78 20.42
N GLY A 39 21.98 3.38 20.94
CA GLY A 39 20.60 2.87 20.81
C GLY A 39 19.87 2.76 22.13
N ALA A 40 19.08 1.70 22.33
CA ALA A 40 18.44 1.41 23.60
C ALA A 40 19.39 0.64 24.51
N VAL A 41 19.42 0.98 25.81
CA VAL A 41 20.22 0.24 26.79
C VAL A 41 19.71 -1.20 26.89
N ASP A 42 20.63 -2.16 26.77
CA ASP A 42 20.35 -3.54 27.10
C ASP A 42 20.60 -3.76 28.61
N TRP A 43 19.55 -3.55 29.39
CA TRP A 43 19.65 -3.65 30.84
C TRP A 43 20.08 -5.06 31.30
N LEU A 44 19.57 -6.10 30.65
CA LEU A 44 19.93 -7.47 31.00
C LEU A 44 21.41 -7.73 30.76
N ALA A 45 21.91 -7.41 29.56
CA ALA A 45 23.32 -7.59 29.23
C ALA A 45 24.23 -6.68 30.08
N SER A 46 23.78 -5.48 30.43
CA SER A 46 24.51 -4.55 31.29
C SER A 46 24.63 -5.06 32.70
N LEU A 47 23.55 -5.59 33.30
CA LEU A 47 23.54 -6.11 34.66
C LEU A 47 24.28 -7.44 34.77
N LEU A 48 24.22 -8.31 33.78
CA LEU A 48 25.00 -9.55 33.70
C LEU A 48 26.51 -9.30 33.59
N ALA A 49 26.90 -8.19 32.97
CA ALA A 49 28.32 -7.76 32.92
C ALA A 49 28.85 -7.15 34.20
N GLY A 50 27.98 -6.92 35.19
CA GLY A 50 28.27 -6.32 36.48
C GLY A 50 27.34 -5.17 36.83
N ARG A 51 27.60 -4.48 37.95
CA ARG A 51 26.81 -3.31 38.38
C ARG A 51 27.27 -2.06 37.61
N PRO A 52 26.52 -1.55 36.62
CA PRO A 52 26.93 -0.39 35.87
C PRO A 52 26.96 0.86 36.77
N ARG A 53 28.06 1.57 36.76
CA ARG A 53 28.24 2.83 37.51
C ARG A 53 28.43 4.02 36.57
N ARG A 54 28.88 3.77 35.34
CA ARG A 54 29.13 4.79 34.33
C ARG A 54 28.41 4.43 33.04
N ARG A 55 28.25 5.41 32.17
CA ARG A 55 27.66 5.20 30.84
C ARG A 55 28.46 4.20 29.99
N SER A 56 29.77 4.13 30.17
CA SER A 56 30.66 3.16 29.53
C SER A 56 30.37 1.71 29.90
N ASP A 57 29.76 1.47 31.08
CA ASP A 57 29.46 0.13 31.58
C ASP A 57 28.14 -0.38 30.97
N LEU A 58 27.38 0.48 30.32
CA LEU A 58 26.11 0.13 29.69
C LEU A 58 26.34 -0.59 28.36
N ARG A 59 25.66 -1.72 28.20
CA ARG A 59 25.55 -2.41 26.91
C ARG A 59 24.38 -1.85 26.14
N TRP A 60 24.62 -1.50 24.89
CA TRP A 60 23.63 -0.92 24.00
C TRP A 60 23.17 -1.95 22.99
N ARG A 61 21.91 -1.90 22.61
CA ARG A 61 21.33 -2.73 21.55
C ARG A 61 20.59 -1.90 20.54
N GLN A 62 20.84 -2.19 19.29
CA GLN A 62 20.08 -1.64 18.17
C GLN A 62 19.20 -2.74 17.57
N ARG A 63 17.94 -2.43 17.34
CA ARG A 63 17.06 -3.33 16.59
C ARG A 63 17.08 -2.91 15.13
N ARG A 64 17.38 -3.83 14.24
CA ARG A 64 17.19 -3.59 12.81
C ARG A 64 15.70 -3.39 12.56
N SER A 65 15.36 -2.28 11.96
CA SER A 65 14.03 -2.07 11.41
C SER A 65 13.83 -3.07 10.29
N ALA A 66 12.82 -3.92 10.39
CA ALA A 66 12.33 -4.60 9.20
C ALA A 66 11.89 -3.50 8.21
N PRO A 67 12.24 -3.64 6.92
CA PRO A 67 11.82 -2.67 5.93
C PRO A 67 10.29 -2.51 6.01
N HIS A 68 9.84 -1.27 6.00
CA HIS A 68 8.40 -1.02 5.95
C HIS A 68 7.85 -1.53 4.63
N GLU A 69 6.75 -2.26 4.68
CA GLU A 69 6.04 -2.66 3.48
C GLU A 69 5.00 -1.60 3.11
N LEU A 70 4.92 -1.29 1.83
CA LEU A 70 3.90 -0.45 1.23
C LEU A 70 3.15 -1.27 0.18
N TRP A 71 1.83 -1.34 0.33
CA TRP A 71 0.95 -1.96 -0.63
C TRP A 71 0.12 -0.88 -1.31
N LEU A 72 0.36 -0.68 -2.59
CA LEU A 72 -0.46 0.16 -3.44
C LEU A 72 -1.55 -0.70 -4.08
N VAL A 73 -2.79 -0.32 -3.89
CA VAL A 73 -3.95 -1.02 -4.46
C VAL A 73 -4.65 -0.09 -5.44
N ILE A 74 -4.76 -0.53 -6.68
CA ILE A 74 -5.46 0.18 -7.75
C ILE A 74 -6.68 -0.64 -8.11
N VAL A 75 -7.86 -0.08 -7.94
CA VAL A 75 -9.13 -0.75 -8.20
C VAL A 75 -9.82 -0.09 -9.38
N ASP A 76 -10.01 -0.86 -10.43
CA ASP A 76 -10.87 -0.48 -11.54
C ASP A 76 -12.34 -0.65 -11.12
N ALA A 77 -13.02 0.46 -10.92
CA ALA A 77 -14.43 0.50 -10.56
C ALA A 77 -15.28 1.05 -11.73
N SER A 78 -14.97 0.62 -12.94
CA SER A 78 -15.70 0.99 -14.16
C SER A 78 -17.07 0.32 -14.22
N ALA A 79 -17.91 0.77 -15.16
CA ALA A 79 -19.24 0.20 -15.35
C ALA A 79 -19.23 -1.29 -15.76
N SER A 80 -18.14 -1.77 -16.38
CA SER A 80 -17.98 -3.18 -16.75
C SER A 80 -17.86 -4.10 -15.53
N THR A 81 -17.22 -3.64 -14.45
CA THR A 81 -17.02 -4.44 -13.23
C THR A 81 -18.30 -4.64 -12.41
N ARG A 82 -19.39 -3.92 -12.73
CA ARG A 82 -20.73 -4.16 -12.11
C ARG A 82 -21.37 -5.46 -12.58
N ARG A 83 -21.01 -5.91 -13.78
CA ARG A 83 -21.66 -7.08 -14.37
C ARG A 83 -21.28 -8.35 -13.61
N ASP A 84 -22.22 -9.26 -13.53
CA ASP A 84 -22.04 -10.62 -12.99
C ASP A 84 -21.49 -10.70 -11.56
N GLY A 85 -21.61 -9.63 -10.77
CA GLY A 85 -21.13 -9.60 -9.39
C GLY A 85 -19.59 -9.56 -9.25
N ALA A 86 -18.86 -9.23 -10.32
CA ALA A 86 -17.40 -9.17 -10.30
C ALA A 86 -16.86 -8.21 -9.22
N LEU A 87 -17.51 -7.05 -9.06
CA LEU A 87 -17.15 -6.10 -8.01
C LEU A 87 -17.41 -6.64 -6.59
N SER A 88 -18.46 -7.45 -6.40
CA SER A 88 -18.74 -8.06 -5.10
C SER A 88 -17.64 -9.02 -4.67
N ASP A 89 -17.16 -9.87 -5.59
CA ASP A 89 -16.07 -10.80 -5.29
C ASP A 89 -14.75 -10.05 -5.11
N ALA A 90 -14.53 -8.98 -5.88
CA ALA A 90 -13.38 -8.10 -5.71
C ALA A 90 -13.38 -7.45 -4.31
N LYS A 91 -14.54 -7.05 -3.78
CA LYS A 91 -14.65 -6.54 -2.40
C LYS A 91 -14.25 -7.59 -1.36
N GLY A 92 -14.67 -8.84 -1.53
CA GLY A 92 -14.27 -9.94 -0.66
C GLY A 92 -12.74 -10.14 -0.66
N PHE A 93 -12.14 -10.17 -1.85
CA PHE A 93 -10.67 -10.24 -1.98
C PHE A 93 -9.96 -9.04 -1.36
N LEU A 94 -10.45 -7.82 -1.60
CA LEU A 94 -9.87 -6.60 -1.03
C LEU A 94 -9.96 -6.57 0.50
N ALA A 95 -11.05 -7.06 1.08
CA ALA A 95 -11.18 -7.18 2.53
C ALA A 95 -10.09 -8.10 3.12
N GLN A 96 -9.88 -9.27 2.51
CA GLN A 96 -8.82 -10.19 2.93
C GLN A 96 -7.41 -9.58 2.74
N LEU A 97 -7.18 -8.90 1.61
CA LEU A 97 -5.93 -8.20 1.35
C LEU A 97 -5.63 -7.13 2.42
N PHE A 98 -6.64 -6.37 2.82
CA PHE A 98 -6.49 -5.33 3.84
C PHE A 98 -6.26 -5.89 5.23
N ASP A 99 -6.91 -7.01 5.57
CA ASP A 99 -6.65 -7.72 6.82
C ASP A 99 -5.23 -8.24 6.86
N GLN A 100 -4.75 -8.83 5.77
CA GLN A 100 -3.36 -9.27 5.66
C GLN A 100 -2.38 -8.10 5.78
N ALA A 101 -2.64 -6.97 5.11
CA ALA A 101 -1.81 -5.77 5.23
C ALA A 101 -1.79 -5.24 6.68
N TYR A 102 -2.92 -5.31 7.39
CA TYR A 102 -3.02 -4.94 8.80
C TYR A 102 -2.17 -5.86 9.68
N ARG A 103 -2.28 -7.18 9.52
CA ARG A 103 -1.49 -8.18 10.26
C ARG A 103 0.00 -7.99 10.01
N GLN A 104 0.41 -7.69 8.79
CA GLN A 104 1.80 -7.42 8.41
C GLN A 104 2.29 -6.01 8.77
N ARG A 105 1.41 -5.17 9.32
CA ARG A 105 1.68 -3.75 9.61
C ARG A 105 2.15 -2.98 8.37
N ALA A 106 1.73 -3.39 7.20
CA ALA A 106 2.01 -2.71 5.96
C ALA A 106 1.31 -1.34 5.91
N ARG A 107 1.86 -0.44 5.13
CA ARG A 107 1.20 0.81 4.77
C ARG A 107 0.37 0.57 3.51
N LEU A 108 -0.75 1.24 3.41
CA LEU A 108 -1.65 1.16 2.27
C LEU A 108 -1.74 2.48 1.53
N ALA A 109 -1.71 2.39 0.21
CA ALA A 109 -2.11 3.44 -0.70
C ALA A 109 -3.22 2.90 -1.59
N LEU A 110 -4.29 3.66 -1.79
CA LEU A 110 -5.49 3.21 -2.49
C LEU A 110 -5.87 4.21 -3.57
N ILE A 111 -6.03 3.70 -4.79
CA ILE A 111 -6.54 4.42 -5.94
C ILE A 111 -7.77 3.70 -6.46
N THR A 112 -8.84 4.45 -6.71
CA THR A 112 -9.98 3.96 -7.48
C THR A 112 -9.98 4.64 -8.84
N ALA A 113 -10.01 3.85 -9.90
CA ALA A 113 -10.18 4.33 -11.26
C ALA A 113 -11.65 4.18 -11.66
N SER A 114 -12.41 5.28 -11.62
CA SER A 114 -13.83 5.31 -11.96
C SER A 114 -14.25 6.68 -12.51
N GLY A 115 -15.26 6.71 -13.36
CA GLY A 115 -15.87 7.95 -13.82
C GLY A 115 -14.91 8.89 -14.55
N GLY A 116 -14.73 10.08 -14.03
CA GLY A 116 -13.95 11.16 -14.64
C GLY A 116 -12.45 11.12 -14.40
N GLY A 117 -11.95 10.23 -13.53
CA GLY A 117 -10.52 10.17 -13.23
C GLY A 117 -10.18 9.28 -12.04
N PRO A 118 -8.89 9.03 -11.80
CA PRO A 118 -8.44 8.28 -10.63
C PRO A 118 -8.63 9.12 -9.36
N THR A 119 -9.08 8.47 -8.31
CA THR A 119 -9.26 9.08 -6.99
C THR A 119 -8.38 8.40 -5.96
N TRP A 120 -7.56 9.19 -5.27
CA TRP A 120 -6.74 8.71 -4.16
C TRP A 120 -7.53 8.72 -2.86
N HIS A 121 -7.68 7.57 -2.22
CA HIS A 121 -8.36 7.44 -0.92
C HIS A 121 -7.37 7.35 0.24
N ARG A 122 -6.19 6.78 -0.01
CA ARG A 122 -5.10 6.63 0.96
C ARG A 122 -3.76 6.81 0.28
N GLN A 123 -2.79 7.37 0.99
CA GLN A 123 -1.44 7.59 0.48
C GLN A 123 -0.41 7.12 1.51
N GLY A 124 -0.25 5.78 1.61
CA GLY A 124 0.76 5.19 2.47
C GLY A 124 0.49 5.30 3.96
N LEU A 125 -0.76 5.32 4.38
CA LEU A 125 -1.16 5.26 5.78
C LEU A 125 -1.15 3.80 6.28
N LYS A 126 -1.03 3.60 7.59
CA LYS A 126 -1.15 2.26 8.17
C LYS A 126 -2.51 1.64 7.80
N ALA A 127 -2.49 0.36 7.45
CA ALA A 127 -3.72 -0.40 7.27
C ALA A 127 -4.56 -0.36 8.57
N SER A 128 -5.85 -0.18 8.45
CA SER A 128 -6.75 -0.09 9.60
C SER A 128 -8.13 -0.63 9.22
N ALA A 129 -8.91 -1.03 10.22
CA ALA A 129 -10.31 -1.43 10.06
C ALA A 129 -11.20 -0.32 9.44
N ALA A 130 -10.74 0.94 9.46
CA ALA A 130 -11.44 2.07 8.83
C ALA A 130 -11.51 1.99 7.28
N LEU A 131 -10.98 0.93 6.67
CA LEU A 131 -11.12 0.69 5.23
C LEU A 131 -12.44 -0.01 4.87
N GLN A 132 -13.14 -0.61 5.83
CA GLN A 132 -14.42 -1.26 5.58
C GLN A 132 -15.46 -0.30 4.99
N PRO A 133 -15.68 0.91 5.52
CA PRO A 133 -16.62 1.86 4.91
C PRO A 133 -16.26 2.26 3.47
N TRP A 134 -14.96 2.29 3.15
CA TRP A 134 -14.54 2.54 1.78
C TRP A 134 -14.90 1.37 0.86
N LEU A 135 -14.71 0.13 1.30
CA LEU A 135 -15.13 -1.06 0.55
C LEU A 135 -16.63 -1.08 0.31
N ASP A 136 -17.42 -0.75 1.33
CA ASP A 136 -18.88 -0.75 1.25
C ASP A 136 -19.36 0.30 0.24
N ASN A 137 -18.70 1.48 0.23
CA ASN A 137 -19.01 2.58 -0.68
C ASN A 137 -18.35 2.45 -2.06
N LEU A 138 -17.53 1.43 -2.31
CA LEU A 138 -16.92 1.20 -3.60
C LEU A 138 -18.01 0.86 -4.63
N GLY A 139 -18.38 1.86 -5.42
CA GLY A 139 -19.35 1.74 -6.51
C GLY A 139 -18.68 1.67 -7.85
N ALA A 140 -19.28 0.95 -8.81
CA ALA A 140 -18.84 0.98 -10.19
C ALA A 140 -19.66 1.98 -11.00
N GLY A 141 -19.00 2.81 -11.79
CA GLY A 141 -19.69 3.77 -12.66
C GLY A 141 -18.73 4.55 -13.56
N GLY A 142 -19.23 5.00 -14.71
CA GLY A 142 -18.49 5.84 -15.63
C GLY A 142 -17.46 5.12 -16.51
N GLY A 143 -16.50 5.87 -17.03
CA GLY A 143 -15.43 5.38 -17.88
C GLY A 143 -14.37 4.58 -17.13
N THR A 144 -13.33 4.16 -17.84
CA THR A 144 -12.21 3.39 -17.27
C THR A 144 -10.93 4.24 -17.31
N PRO A 145 -10.71 5.15 -16.36
CA PRO A 145 -9.49 5.95 -16.29
C PRO A 145 -8.32 5.16 -15.67
N LEU A 146 -8.32 3.83 -15.85
CA LEU A 146 -7.30 2.95 -15.29
C LEU A 146 -5.90 3.33 -15.76
N LEU A 147 -5.75 3.68 -17.04
CA LEU A 147 -4.46 4.09 -17.59
C LEU A 147 -3.90 5.33 -16.86
N GLN A 148 -4.75 6.33 -16.65
CA GLN A 148 -4.37 7.51 -15.89
C GLN A 148 -4.01 7.14 -14.44
N GLY A 149 -4.78 6.24 -13.80
CA GLY A 149 -4.48 5.75 -12.46
C GLY A 149 -3.13 5.04 -12.37
N LEU A 150 -2.78 4.24 -13.37
CA LEU A 150 -1.48 3.58 -13.47
C LEU A 150 -0.33 4.59 -13.65
N GLN A 151 -0.53 5.63 -14.48
CA GLN A 151 0.45 6.69 -14.69
C GLN A 151 0.69 7.48 -13.39
N GLU A 152 -0.37 7.89 -12.69
CA GLU A 152 -0.26 8.57 -11.39
C GLU A 152 0.43 7.70 -10.34
N ALA A 153 0.05 6.41 -10.27
CA ALA A 153 0.67 5.43 -9.37
C ALA A 153 2.17 5.32 -9.63
N ARG A 154 2.58 5.22 -10.90
CA ARG A 154 3.98 5.16 -11.29
C ARG A 154 4.77 6.38 -10.82
N HIS A 155 4.25 7.59 -11.09
CA HIS A 155 4.89 8.83 -10.66
C HIS A 155 4.98 8.92 -9.13
N TRP A 156 3.94 8.51 -8.43
CA TRP A 156 3.91 8.51 -6.96
C TRP A 156 4.91 7.52 -6.37
N LEU A 157 4.98 6.27 -6.89
CA LEU A 157 5.92 5.25 -6.45
C LEU A 157 7.37 5.69 -6.63
N LEU A 158 7.71 6.27 -7.79
CA LEU A 158 9.06 6.78 -8.07
C LEU A 158 9.47 7.91 -7.11
N ARG A 159 8.55 8.85 -6.83
CA ARG A 159 8.82 9.91 -5.83
C ARG A 159 8.99 9.33 -4.44
N ARG A 160 8.16 8.36 -4.09
CA ARG A 160 8.20 7.74 -2.78
C ARG A 160 9.46 6.91 -2.57
N GLN A 161 9.93 6.20 -3.58
CA GLN A 161 11.18 5.44 -3.53
C GLN A 161 12.38 6.33 -3.21
N LYS A 162 12.41 7.57 -3.74
CA LYS A 162 13.45 8.56 -3.41
C LYS A 162 13.36 9.02 -1.95
N GLY A 163 12.15 9.16 -1.40
CA GLY A 163 11.93 9.60 -0.03
C GLY A 163 12.04 8.48 1.03
N CYS A 164 11.83 7.22 0.62
CA CYS A 164 11.81 6.05 1.49
C CYS A 164 12.56 4.87 0.83
N PRO A 165 13.87 4.95 0.63
CA PRO A 165 14.64 3.97 -0.17
C PRO A 165 14.64 2.55 0.42
N GLY A 166 14.40 2.40 1.73
CA GLY A 166 14.32 1.10 2.40
C GLY A 166 12.91 0.50 2.43
N GLU A 167 11.90 1.14 1.81
CA GLU A 167 10.53 0.64 1.81
C GLU A 167 10.33 -0.41 0.71
N ARG A 168 9.78 -1.56 1.06
CA ARG A 168 9.39 -2.58 0.08
C ARG A 168 8.03 -2.23 -0.49
N GLN A 169 8.01 -1.86 -1.76
CA GLN A 169 6.79 -1.48 -2.46
C GLN A 169 6.23 -2.68 -3.22
N ARG A 170 4.92 -2.90 -3.11
CA ARG A 170 4.15 -3.86 -3.90
C ARG A 170 2.92 -3.18 -4.44
N CYS A 171 2.50 -3.55 -5.64
CA CYS A 171 1.28 -3.05 -6.24
C CYS A 171 0.32 -4.20 -6.54
N VAL A 172 -0.97 -3.98 -6.28
CA VAL A 172 -2.05 -4.88 -6.67
C VAL A 172 -3.01 -4.11 -7.54
N VAL A 173 -3.23 -4.57 -8.76
CA VAL A 173 -4.17 -3.98 -9.71
C VAL A 173 -5.35 -4.93 -9.86
N VAL A 174 -6.55 -4.46 -9.55
CA VAL A 174 -7.81 -5.22 -9.65
C VAL A 174 -8.63 -4.66 -10.80
N THR A 175 -8.81 -5.42 -11.87
CA THR A 175 -9.46 -4.95 -13.11
C THR A 175 -9.98 -6.11 -13.94
N ASP A 176 -10.94 -5.86 -14.82
CA ASP A 176 -11.34 -6.77 -15.92
C ASP A 176 -10.51 -6.55 -17.19
N GLY A 177 -9.54 -5.65 -17.15
CA GLY A 177 -8.60 -5.37 -18.24
C GLY A 177 -9.19 -4.69 -19.47
N ARG A 178 -10.41 -4.14 -19.41
CA ARG A 178 -11.09 -3.53 -20.57
C ARG A 178 -10.56 -2.14 -20.91
N LEU A 179 -9.27 -2.05 -21.22
CA LEU A 179 -8.65 -0.83 -21.75
C LEU A 179 -8.83 -0.74 -23.27
N LYS A 180 -8.91 0.48 -23.78
CA LYS A 180 -8.97 0.73 -25.25
C LYS A 180 -7.64 0.42 -25.94
N SER A 181 -6.53 0.75 -25.29
CA SER A 181 -5.17 0.55 -25.82
C SER A 181 -4.21 0.24 -24.65
N PHE A 182 -3.19 -0.56 -24.93
CA PHE A 182 -2.11 -0.89 -24.00
C PHE A 182 -0.80 -0.17 -24.34
N ALA A 183 -0.76 0.60 -25.45
CA ALA A 183 0.48 1.20 -25.96
C ALA A 183 1.13 2.19 -24.99
N GLU A 184 0.34 2.85 -24.14
CA GLU A 184 0.82 3.83 -23.16
C GLU A 184 1.07 3.22 -21.77
N VAL A 185 0.82 1.92 -21.61
CA VAL A 185 1.04 1.24 -20.34
C VAL A 185 2.53 1.06 -20.12
N GLN A 186 3.02 1.47 -18.96
CA GLN A 186 4.41 1.32 -18.56
C GLN A 186 4.50 0.53 -17.26
N ALA A 187 5.54 -0.29 -17.14
CA ALA A 187 5.81 -1.06 -15.93
C ALA A 187 5.94 -0.15 -14.70
N LEU A 188 5.46 -0.63 -13.57
CA LEU A 188 5.64 0.02 -12.28
C LEU A 188 7.03 -0.31 -11.72
N SER A 189 7.55 0.56 -10.85
CA SER A 189 8.89 0.39 -10.25
C SER A 189 8.93 -0.63 -9.10
N CYS A 190 7.88 -1.43 -8.93
CA CYS A 190 7.74 -2.39 -7.85
C CYS A 190 7.12 -3.70 -8.33
N GLN A 191 7.22 -4.75 -7.52
CA GLN A 191 6.52 -6.00 -7.79
C GLN A 191 5.01 -5.73 -7.91
N THR A 192 4.43 -6.12 -9.02
CA THR A 192 3.03 -5.86 -9.33
C THR A 192 2.30 -7.16 -9.57
N LEU A 193 1.13 -7.31 -8.93
CA LEU A 193 0.19 -8.39 -9.16
C LEU A 193 -1.07 -7.82 -9.82
N LEU A 194 -1.47 -8.38 -10.95
CA LEU A 194 -2.74 -8.07 -11.58
C LEU A 194 -3.75 -9.17 -11.27
N VAL A 195 -4.84 -8.78 -10.64
CA VAL A 195 -5.97 -9.65 -10.31
C VAL A 195 -7.08 -9.39 -11.31
N ASP A 196 -7.32 -10.39 -12.14
CA ASP A 196 -8.38 -10.35 -13.15
C ASP A 196 -9.72 -10.73 -12.51
N ILE A 197 -10.68 -9.83 -12.60
CA ILE A 197 -12.03 -10.01 -12.09
C ILE A 197 -13.08 -10.24 -13.19
N GLU A 198 -12.63 -10.56 -14.43
CA GLU A 198 -13.55 -10.82 -15.55
C GLU A 198 -14.39 -12.09 -15.28
N LYS A 199 -15.71 -11.96 -15.29
CA LYS A 199 -16.69 -13.03 -15.07
C LYS A 199 -17.51 -13.41 -16.29
N GLY A 200 -17.07 -13.09 -17.50
CA GLY A 200 -17.80 -13.48 -18.70
C GLY A 200 -17.72 -14.98 -19.00
N ALA A 201 -18.75 -15.57 -19.59
CA ALA A 201 -18.69 -16.93 -20.16
C ALA A 201 -17.59 -17.03 -21.23
N ILE A 202 -17.36 -15.96 -21.97
CA ILE A 202 -16.25 -15.81 -22.90
C ILE A 202 -15.31 -14.76 -22.32
N ARG A 203 -14.13 -15.18 -21.90
CA ARG A 203 -13.09 -14.30 -21.38
C ARG A 203 -12.30 -13.69 -22.53
N LEU A 204 -12.19 -12.39 -22.56
CA LEU A 204 -11.45 -11.67 -23.59
C LEU A 204 -9.92 -11.74 -23.39
N GLY A 205 -9.45 -12.14 -22.21
CA GLY A 205 -8.03 -12.23 -21.87
C GLY A 205 -7.29 -10.89 -21.89
N ARG A 206 -8.02 -9.77 -21.84
CA ARG A 206 -7.43 -8.43 -21.90
C ARG A 206 -6.61 -8.12 -20.66
N ALA A 207 -7.04 -8.60 -19.50
CA ALA A 207 -6.31 -8.43 -18.25
C ALA A 207 -4.93 -9.11 -18.30
N ASN A 208 -4.81 -10.28 -18.95
CA ASN A 208 -3.52 -10.93 -19.14
C ASN A 208 -2.59 -10.09 -20.04
N ARG A 209 -3.10 -9.52 -21.12
CA ARG A 209 -2.33 -8.59 -21.98
C ARG A 209 -1.89 -7.35 -21.22
N LEU A 210 -2.74 -6.83 -20.35
CA LEU A 210 -2.39 -5.71 -19.48
C LEU A 210 -1.29 -6.11 -18.48
N ALA A 211 -1.35 -7.30 -17.89
CA ALA A 211 -0.32 -7.80 -17.00
C ALA A 211 1.04 -7.89 -17.72
N GLN A 212 1.06 -8.42 -18.95
CA GLN A 212 2.27 -8.46 -19.77
C GLN A 212 2.84 -7.07 -20.05
N ALA A 213 2.00 -6.10 -20.40
CA ALA A 213 2.43 -4.73 -20.65
C ALA A 213 2.96 -4.03 -19.38
N LEU A 214 2.44 -4.38 -18.21
CA LEU A 214 2.89 -3.86 -16.90
C LEU A 214 4.12 -4.60 -16.36
N GLY A 215 4.52 -5.74 -16.94
CA GLY A 215 5.50 -6.64 -16.33
C GLY A 215 5.01 -7.21 -14.99
N ALA A 216 3.71 -7.45 -14.87
CA ALA A 216 3.04 -7.88 -13.65
C ALA A 216 2.78 -9.38 -13.65
N ASP A 217 2.78 -9.99 -12.46
CA ASP A 217 2.26 -11.33 -12.26
C ASP A 217 0.73 -11.31 -12.49
N TYR A 218 0.21 -12.30 -13.20
CA TYR A 218 -1.22 -12.40 -13.50
C TYR A 218 -1.86 -13.50 -12.69
N VAL A 219 -3.03 -13.22 -12.13
CA VAL A 219 -3.88 -14.21 -11.49
C VAL A 219 -5.36 -13.88 -11.74
N HIS A 220 -6.16 -14.89 -12.02
CA HIS A 220 -7.62 -14.72 -12.05
C HIS A 220 -8.19 -14.87 -10.63
N LEU A 221 -9.14 -14.02 -10.26
CA LEU A 221 -9.70 -14.00 -8.90
C LEU A 221 -10.18 -15.36 -8.40
N GLN A 222 -10.81 -16.17 -9.28
CA GLN A 222 -11.27 -17.51 -8.94
C GLN A 222 -10.14 -18.54 -8.67
N GLN A 223 -8.91 -18.23 -9.05
CA GLN A 223 -7.73 -19.09 -8.83
C GLN A 223 -6.98 -18.73 -7.55
N LEU A 224 -7.34 -17.60 -6.92
CA LEU A 224 -6.74 -17.24 -5.65
C LEU A 224 -7.25 -18.21 -4.56
N PRO A 225 -6.35 -18.82 -3.78
CA PRO A 225 -6.77 -19.56 -2.61
C PRO A 225 -7.49 -18.61 -1.66
N VAL A 226 -8.57 -19.10 -1.06
CA VAL A 226 -9.22 -18.38 0.02
C VAL A 226 -8.17 -18.23 1.12
N LEU A 227 -7.70 -17.01 1.35
CA LEU A 227 -6.72 -16.73 2.39
C LEU A 227 -7.44 -16.93 3.73
N GLY A 228 -7.26 -18.11 4.33
CA GLY A 228 -7.82 -18.51 5.62
C GLY A 228 -7.12 -17.84 6.80
#